data_3b19ea6e0602273f42e4a6a430199766
#
_entry.id   3b19ea6e0602273f42e4a6a430199766
#
_cell.length_a   1.000
_cell.length_b   1.000
_cell.length_c   1.000
_cell.angle_alpha   90.00
_cell.angle_beta   90.00
_cell.angle_gamma   90.00
#
_symmetry.space_group_name_H-M   'P 1'
#
loop_
_entity.id
_entity.type
_entity.pdbx_description
1 polymer ?
#
loop_
_entity_poly.entity_id
_entity_poly.type
_entity_poly.pdbx_seq_one_letter_code
_entity_poly.pdbx_strand_id
1 'polypeptide(L)'
;MWRRAEESRRHELVGIVRDVAEARFPYPSVAAPHYRTHVNLPTPEMGLTVAGGGVRALYPDILVVQYPGNHPAMVVQVESKETVTREQAERVWAPLQTADAPLYVYVPAGHLASARDYARAAGIKGVRFRTWRRQPGGVIVQEF
;
A
#
# COMPACT_ATOMS: atom_id res chain seq x y z
N MET A 1 -19.19 -7.08 5.66
CA MET A 1 -18.73 -5.81 6.25
C MET A 1 -17.36 -5.44 5.74
N TRP A 2 -16.29 -5.93 6.38
CA TRP A 2 -14.93 -5.63 5.90
C TRP A 2 -14.69 -6.08 4.46
N ARG A 3 -15.12 -7.28 4.12
CA ARG A 3 -14.92 -7.84 2.78
C ARG A 3 -15.58 -7.01 1.68
N ARG A 4 -16.78 -6.49 1.95
CA ARG A 4 -17.49 -5.62 1.01
C ARG A 4 -16.76 -4.29 0.82
N ALA A 5 -16.27 -3.69 1.93
CA ALA A 5 -15.51 -2.44 1.85
C ALA A 5 -14.22 -2.65 1.07
N GLU A 6 -13.56 -3.79 1.28
CA GLU A 6 -12.33 -4.14 0.58
C GLU A 6 -12.57 -4.34 -0.93
N GLU A 7 -13.67 -5.00 -1.31
CA GLU A 7 -14.03 -5.14 -2.72
C GLU A 7 -14.33 -3.80 -3.38
N SER A 8 -15.07 -2.92 -2.70
CA SER A 8 -15.33 -1.57 -3.18
C SER A 8 -14.04 -0.79 -3.37
N ARG A 9 -13.13 -0.88 -2.41
CA ARG A 9 -11.82 -0.23 -2.49
C ARG A 9 -11.08 -0.68 -3.75
N ARG A 10 -11.03 -1.96 -4.01
CA ARG A 10 -10.29 -2.52 -5.14
C ARG A 10 -10.85 -2.02 -6.48
N HIS A 11 -12.15 -1.89 -6.60
CA HIS A 11 -12.78 -1.31 -7.79
C HIS A 11 -12.50 0.18 -7.92
N GLU A 12 -12.70 0.90 -6.84
CA GLU A 12 -12.64 2.36 -6.81
C GLU A 12 -11.22 2.89 -7.04
N LEU A 13 -10.22 2.16 -6.56
CA LEU A 13 -8.84 2.67 -6.49
C LEU A 13 -7.91 2.19 -7.59
N VAL A 14 -8.38 1.44 -8.58
CA VAL A 14 -7.51 0.95 -9.66
C VAL A 14 -6.71 2.08 -10.30
N GLY A 15 -7.39 3.16 -10.68
CA GLY A 15 -6.74 4.32 -11.30
C GLY A 15 -5.85 5.07 -10.31
N ILE A 16 -6.28 5.20 -9.06
CA ILE A 16 -5.51 5.88 -8.02
C ILE A 16 -4.21 5.14 -7.74
N VAL A 17 -4.27 3.82 -7.59
CA VAL A 17 -3.08 2.99 -7.35
C VAL A 17 -2.09 3.14 -8.49
N ARG A 18 -2.56 3.11 -9.74
CA ARG A 18 -1.70 3.31 -10.89
C ARG A 18 -1.04 4.68 -10.87
N ASP A 19 -1.80 5.73 -10.56
CA ASP A 19 -1.27 7.10 -10.53
C ASP A 19 -0.24 7.27 -9.42
N VAL A 20 -0.48 6.68 -8.25
CA VAL A 20 0.50 6.69 -7.15
C VAL A 20 1.78 5.96 -7.56
N ALA A 21 1.65 4.80 -8.21
CA ALA A 21 2.80 4.03 -8.66
C ALA A 21 3.64 4.83 -9.66
N GLU A 22 3.00 5.46 -10.63
CA GLU A 22 3.69 6.27 -11.65
C GLU A 22 4.35 7.50 -11.03
N ALA A 23 3.70 8.14 -10.07
CA ALA A 23 4.21 9.38 -9.47
C ALA A 23 5.32 9.16 -8.45
N ARG A 24 5.25 8.07 -7.66
CA ARG A 24 6.13 7.90 -6.50
C ARG A 24 6.98 6.63 -6.54
N PHE A 25 6.63 5.67 -7.37
CA PHE A 25 7.33 4.39 -7.45
C PHE A 25 7.59 3.99 -8.91
N PRO A 26 8.16 4.90 -9.73
CA PRO A 26 8.33 4.65 -11.17
C PRO A 26 9.59 3.84 -11.45
N TYR A 27 9.65 2.63 -10.97
CA TYR A 27 10.85 1.81 -11.15
C TYR A 27 10.69 0.74 -12.24
N PRO A 28 11.73 0.43 -13.00
CA PRO A 28 13.10 0.92 -12.85
C PRO A 28 13.26 2.38 -13.27
N SER A 29 14.25 3.04 -12.68
CA SER A 29 14.60 4.41 -13.01
C SER A 29 16.12 4.53 -13.16
N VAL A 30 16.59 5.67 -13.66
CA VAL A 30 18.03 5.92 -13.78
C VAL A 30 18.71 5.87 -12.42
N ALA A 31 18.05 6.44 -11.39
CA ALA A 31 18.60 6.46 -10.02
C ALA A 31 18.50 5.10 -9.33
N ALA A 32 17.57 4.24 -9.74
CA ALA A 32 17.35 2.93 -9.12
C ALA A 32 17.10 1.87 -10.19
N PRO A 33 18.13 1.50 -10.98
CA PRO A 33 17.95 0.59 -12.12
C PRO A 33 17.65 -0.85 -11.70
N HIS A 34 17.93 -1.21 -10.45
CA HIS A 34 17.69 -2.57 -9.93
C HIS A 34 16.34 -2.74 -9.26
N TYR A 35 15.55 -1.68 -9.15
CA TYR A 35 14.20 -1.75 -8.60
C TYR A 35 13.20 -2.05 -9.70
N ARG A 36 12.13 -2.76 -9.32
CA ARG A 36 10.99 -3.06 -10.21
C ARG A 36 9.71 -2.83 -9.44
N THR A 37 8.79 -2.08 -10.03
CA THR A 37 7.48 -1.81 -9.44
C THR A 37 6.47 -2.79 -10.00
N HIS A 38 5.73 -3.45 -9.12
CA HIS A 38 4.62 -4.32 -9.46
C HIS A 38 3.34 -3.73 -8.88
N VAL A 39 2.31 -3.64 -9.71
CA VAL A 39 0.98 -3.14 -9.32
C VAL A 39 0.03 -4.32 -9.29
N ASN A 40 -0.62 -4.54 -8.15
CA ASN A 40 -1.46 -5.72 -7.92
C ASN A 40 -2.96 -5.45 -8.08
N LEU A 41 -3.33 -4.30 -8.62
CA LEU A 41 -4.71 -3.96 -8.97
C LEU A 41 -4.79 -3.59 -10.44
N PRO A 42 -5.77 -4.06 -11.19
CA PRO A 42 -6.86 -4.96 -10.77
C PRO A 42 -6.44 -6.41 -10.60
N THR A 43 -5.31 -6.81 -11.16
CA THR A 43 -4.87 -8.21 -11.18
C THR A 43 -3.58 -8.37 -10.37
N PRO A 44 -3.51 -9.35 -9.47
CA PRO A 44 -2.27 -9.62 -8.74
C PRO A 44 -1.13 -9.94 -9.70
N GLU A 45 0.01 -9.27 -9.50
CA GLU A 45 1.20 -9.43 -10.33
C GLU A 45 2.33 -10.10 -9.55
N MET A 46 2.59 -9.65 -8.33
CA MET A 46 3.62 -10.23 -7.48
C MET A 46 3.24 -10.09 -6.01
N GLY A 47 3.29 -11.19 -5.28
CA GLY A 47 2.98 -11.23 -3.85
C GLY A 47 4.20 -11.23 -2.96
N LEU A 48 3.94 -10.96 -1.68
CA LEU A 48 4.90 -11.13 -0.59
C LEU A 48 4.62 -12.44 0.12
N THR A 49 5.66 -13.17 0.47
CA THR A 49 5.53 -14.32 1.35
C THR A 49 5.79 -13.86 2.78
N VAL A 50 4.81 -14.11 3.66
CA VAL A 50 4.89 -13.71 5.07
C VAL A 50 4.83 -14.96 5.92
N ALA A 51 5.79 -15.10 6.86
CA ALA A 51 5.82 -16.19 7.82
C ALA A 51 5.01 -15.81 9.05
N GLY A 52 4.18 -16.75 9.54
CA GLY A 52 3.39 -16.54 10.75
C GLY A 52 2.13 -17.39 10.68
N GLY A 53 2.00 -18.42 11.53
CA GLY A 53 0.87 -19.34 11.50
C GLY A 53 0.73 -20.12 10.20
N GLY A 54 1.82 -20.22 9.41
CA GLY A 54 1.86 -20.79 8.09
C GLY A 54 2.42 -19.79 7.08
N VAL A 55 2.77 -20.28 5.90
CA VAL A 55 3.29 -19.42 4.81
C VAL A 55 2.13 -19.03 3.92
N ARG A 56 1.93 -17.72 3.74
CA ARG A 56 0.89 -17.21 2.84
C ARG A 56 1.42 -16.05 2.03
N ALA A 57 0.86 -15.87 0.85
CA ALA A 57 1.17 -14.74 -0.01
C ALA A 57 0.22 -13.57 0.30
N LEU A 58 0.77 -12.37 0.41
CA LEU A 58 0.01 -11.13 0.52
C LEU A 58 0.27 -10.29 -0.73
N TYR A 59 -0.75 -9.59 -1.18
CA TYR A 59 -0.65 -8.77 -2.39
C TYR A 59 -0.95 -7.31 -2.04
N PRO A 60 0.07 -6.54 -1.59
CA PRO A 60 -0.12 -5.11 -1.41
C PRO A 60 -0.44 -4.46 -2.76
N ASP A 61 -1.08 -3.31 -2.73
CA ASP A 61 -1.48 -2.64 -3.98
C ASP A 61 -0.28 -2.35 -4.88
N ILE A 62 0.85 -1.96 -4.29
CA ILE A 62 2.10 -1.75 -5.02
C ILE A 62 3.22 -2.45 -4.24
N LEU A 63 4.04 -3.20 -4.95
CA LEU A 63 5.21 -3.84 -4.39
C LEU A 63 6.42 -3.47 -5.23
N VAL A 64 7.41 -2.85 -4.60
CA VAL A 64 8.70 -2.58 -5.25
C VAL A 64 9.69 -3.63 -4.75
N VAL A 65 10.32 -4.33 -5.68
CA VAL A 65 11.31 -5.35 -5.36
C VAL A 65 12.66 -4.96 -5.93
N GLN A 66 13.71 -5.49 -5.34
CA GLN A 66 15.08 -5.36 -5.83
C GLN A 66 15.39 -6.55 -6.72
N TYR A 67 15.72 -6.29 -7.96
CA TYR A 67 16.06 -7.30 -8.96
C TYR A 67 17.60 -7.41 -9.09
N PRO A 68 18.17 -8.59 -9.24
CA PRO A 68 17.52 -9.91 -9.21
C PRO A 68 17.23 -10.39 -7.78
N GLY A 69 16.43 -11.44 -7.67
CA GLY A 69 16.11 -12.05 -6.37
C GLY A 69 14.77 -11.62 -5.81
N ASN A 70 14.19 -10.54 -6.33
CA ASN A 70 12.87 -10.04 -5.96
C ASN A 70 12.71 -9.81 -4.44
N HIS A 71 13.75 -9.26 -3.80
CA HIS A 71 13.67 -8.89 -2.40
C HIS A 71 12.77 -7.66 -2.24
N PRO A 72 11.81 -7.68 -1.31
CA PRO A 72 10.97 -6.51 -1.08
C PRO A 72 11.81 -5.29 -0.70
N ALA A 73 11.57 -4.18 -1.38
CA ALA A 73 12.23 -2.90 -1.10
C ALA A 73 11.26 -1.87 -0.53
N MET A 74 10.02 -1.87 -1.01
CA MET A 74 8.97 -0.97 -0.55
C MET A 74 7.63 -1.67 -0.70
N VAL A 75 6.77 -1.53 0.31
CA VAL A 75 5.42 -2.10 0.31
C VAL A 75 4.45 -0.94 0.43
N VAL A 76 3.47 -0.87 -0.47
CA VAL A 76 2.55 0.26 -0.55
C VAL A 76 1.11 -0.22 -0.57
N GLN A 77 0.30 0.38 0.29
CA GLN A 77 -1.13 0.14 0.36
C GLN A 77 -1.85 1.47 0.18
N VAL A 78 -2.89 1.48 -0.63
CA VAL A 78 -3.70 2.69 -0.88
C VAL A 78 -5.10 2.44 -0.34
N GLU A 79 -5.62 3.34 0.49
CA GLU A 79 -6.92 3.18 1.11
C GLU A 79 -7.94 4.17 0.57
N SER A 80 -9.20 3.77 0.60
CA SER A 80 -10.34 4.66 0.38
C SER A 80 -10.81 5.19 1.74
N LYS A 81 -11.74 6.16 1.73
CA LYS A 81 -12.28 6.66 3.00
C LYS A 81 -13.03 5.59 3.79
N GLU A 82 -13.63 4.62 3.11
CA GLU A 82 -14.34 3.53 3.78
C GLU A 82 -13.42 2.48 4.38
N THR A 83 -12.16 2.44 3.95
CA THR A 83 -11.21 1.44 4.43
C THR A 83 -10.15 1.99 5.37
N VAL A 84 -10.20 3.29 5.71
CA VAL A 84 -9.40 3.82 6.81
C VAL A 84 -10.12 3.46 8.11
N THR A 85 -9.87 2.25 8.60
CA THR A 85 -10.54 1.68 9.76
C THR A 85 -9.54 0.90 10.60
N ARG A 86 -9.92 0.64 11.86
CA ARG A 86 -9.12 -0.20 12.74
C ARG A 86 -9.01 -1.63 12.18
N GLU A 87 -10.11 -2.14 11.65
CA GLU A 87 -10.13 -3.50 11.10
C GLU A 87 -9.16 -3.62 9.92
N GLN A 88 -9.09 -2.62 9.04
CA GLN A 88 -8.14 -2.61 7.94
C GLN A 88 -6.70 -2.58 8.46
N ALA A 89 -6.44 -1.79 9.49
CA ALA A 89 -5.11 -1.75 10.12
C ALA A 89 -4.72 -3.12 10.65
N GLU A 90 -5.63 -3.82 11.31
CA GLU A 90 -5.36 -5.12 11.88
C GLU A 90 -5.24 -6.21 10.82
N ARG A 91 -6.12 -6.21 9.80
CA ARG A 91 -6.18 -7.28 8.81
C ARG A 91 -5.18 -7.12 7.66
N VAL A 92 -4.83 -5.88 7.32
CA VAL A 92 -4.02 -5.60 6.12
C VAL A 92 -2.70 -4.96 6.48
N TRP A 93 -2.70 -3.83 7.19
CA TRP A 93 -1.46 -3.12 7.46
C TRP A 93 -0.53 -3.90 8.38
N ALA A 94 -1.06 -4.49 9.45
CA ALA A 94 -0.23 -5.22 10.41
C ALA A 94 0.50 -6.40 9.76
N PRO A 95 -0.15 -7.27 8.96
CA PRO A 95 0.58 -8.32 8.25
C PRO A 95 1.61 -7.78 7.26
N LEU A 96 1.31 -6.69 6.56
CA LEU A 96 2.26 -6.10 5.61
C LEU A 96 3.48 -5.49 6.31
N GLN A 97 3.32 -5.03 7.54
CA GLN A 97 4.42 -4.48 8.32
C GLN A 97 5.49 -5.53 8.64
N THR A 98 5.12 -6.81 8.66
CA THR A 98 6.05 -7.89 8.95
C THR A 98 7.00 -8.19 7.79
N ALA A 99 6.74 -7.65 6.62
CA ALA A 99 7.68 -7.74 5.50
C ALA A 99 8.95 -6.97 5.87
N ASP A 100 10.08 -7.45 5.41
CA ASP A 100 11.37 -6.79 5.68
C ASP A 100 11.59 -5.63 4.72
N ALA A 101 10.66 -4.67 4.74
CA ALA A 101 10.67 -3.49 3.87
C ALA A 101 9.76 -2.42 4.46
N PRO A 102 10.03 -1.13 4.20
CA PRO A 102 9.16 -0.05 4.65
C PRO A 102 7.73 -0.19 4.11
N LEU A 103 6.76 0.04 4.98
CA LEU A 103 5.34 0.07 4.60
C LEU A 103 4.88 1.52 4.47
N TYR A 104 4.35 1.84 3.31
CA TYR A 104 3.71 3.12 3.01
C TYR A 104 2.21 2.90 2.91
N VAL A 105 1.42 3.71 3.62
CA VAL A 105 -0.03 3.67 3.52
C VAL A 105 -0.51 5.04 3.06
N TYR A 106 -1.15 5.06 1.89
CA TYR A 106 -1.71 6.26 1.28
C TYR A 106 -3.18 6.35 1.62
N VAL A 107 -3.57 7.37 2.36
CA VAL A 107 -4.96 7.57 2.79
C VAL A 107 -5.53 8.84 2.15
N PRO A 108 -6.86 8.91 1.98
CA PRO A 108 -7.46 10.13 1.41
C PRO A 108 -7.15 11.35 2.28
N ALA A 109 -7.00 12.51 1.65
CA ALA A 109 -6.82 13.77 2.36
C ALA A 109 -7.91 13.95 3.41
N GLY A 110 -7.52 14.36 4.62
CA GLY A 110 -8.42 14.50 5.75
C GLY A 110 -8.52 13.28 6.66
N HIS A 111 -7.92 12.15 6.29
CA HIS A 111 -8.00 10.90 7.05
C HIS A 111 -6.69 10.51 7.73
N LEU A 112 -5.70 11.37 7.72
CA LEU A 112 -4.37 11.05 8.26
C LEU A 112 -4.40 10.80 9.77
N ALA A 113 -5.08 11.65 10.53
CA ALA A 113 -5.14 11.52 11.98
C ALA A 113 -5.82 10.21 12.39
N SER A 114 -6.94 9.87 11.75
CA SER A 114 -7.65 8.62 11.99
C SER A 114 -6.77 7.42 11.66
N ALA A 115 -6.06 7.46 10.54
CA ALA A 115 -5.17 6.38 10.12
C ALA A 115 -4.07 6.13 11.16
N ARG A 116 -3.45 7.21 11.65
CA ARG A 116 -2.42 7.11 12.69
C ARG A 116 -2.96 6.51 13.97
N ASP A 117 -4.17 6.91 14.37
CA ASP A 117 -4.80 6.37 15.59
C ASP A 117 -5.10 4.87 15.44
N TYR A 118 -5.61 4.45 14.29
CA TYR A 118 -5.90 3.04 14.04
C TYR A 118 -4.62 2.20 13.99
N ALA A 119 -3.56 2.72 13.38
CA ALA A 119 -2.27 2.03 13.35
C ALA A 119 -1.70 1.86 14.77
N ARG A 120 -1.78 2.92 15.58
CA ARG A 120 -1.32 2.86 16.97
C ARG A 120 -2.13 1.85 17.76
N ALA A 121 -3.46 1.84 17.62
CA ALA A 121 -4.33 0.89 18.30
C ALA A 121 -4.04 -0.56 17.88
N ALA A 122 -3.61 -0.77 16.66
CA ALA A 122 -3.23 -2.10 16.15
C ALA A 122 -1.78 -2.49 16.48
N GLY A 123 -1.06 -1.63 17.20
CA GLY A 123 0.32 -1.92 17.59
C GLY A 123 1.32 -1.79 16.45
N ILE A 124 0.97 -1.10 15.39
CA ILE A 124 1.83 -0.97 14.21
C ILE A 124 2.77 0.21 14.40
N LYS A 125 4.06 -0.04 14.21
CA LYS A 125 5.11 0.98 14.32
C LYS A 125 5.84 1.10 12.98
N GLY A 126 6.29 2.32 12.68
CA GLY A 126 7.13 2.54 11.52
C GLY A 126 6.40 2.66 10.19
N VAL A 127 5.07 2.66 10.19
CA VAL A 127 4.31 2.93 8.97
C VAL A 127 4.53 4.37 8.53
N ARG A 128 4.77 4.55 7.24
CA ARG A 128 4.94 5.86 6.62
C ARG A 128 3.62 6.24 5.96
N PHE A 129 2.90 7.19 6.56
CA PHE A 129 1.64 7.64 6.01
C PHE A 129 1.84 8.76 5.02
N ARG A 130 1.05 8.72 3.94
CA ARG A 130 0.95 9.75 2.91
C ARG A 130 -0.50 10.01 2.64
N THR A 131 -0.86 11.15 2.05
CA THR A 131 -2.23 11.41 1.64
C THR A 131 -2.33 11.54 0.13
N TRP A 132 -3.52 11.26 -0.37
CA TRP A 132 -3.84 11.44 -1.78
C TRP A 132 -5.19 12.14 -1.90
N ARG A 133 -5.38 12.84 -2.99
CA ARG A 133 -6.69 13.38 -3.36
C ARG A 133 -6.80 13.45 -4.88
N ARG A 134 -8.03 13.34 -5.37
CA ARG A 134 -8.30 13.45 -6.79
C ARG A 134 -8.27 14.90 -7.22
N GLN A 135 -7.82 15.13 -8.45
CA GLN A 135 -7.94 16.42 -9.13
C GLN A 135 -8.12 16.15 -10.62
N PRO A 136 -8.58 17.14 -11.41
CA PRO A 136 -8.62 16.97 -12.86
C PRO A 136 -7.25 16.59 -13.40
N GLY A 137 -7.19 15.48 -14.14
CA GLY A 137 -5.94 14.99 -14.72
C GLY A 137 -5.12 14.06 -13.85
N GLY A 138 -5.57 13.70 -12.64
CA GLY A 138 -4.83 12.72 -11.85
C GLY A 138 -5.00 12.82 -10.35
N VAL A 139 -3.92 12.55 -9.64
CA VAL A 139 -3.89 12.46 -8.18
C VAL A 139 -2.79 13.34 -7.64
N ILE A 140 -3.10 14.11 -6.58
CA ILE A 140 -2.09 14.81 -5.81
C ILE A 140 -1.74 13.95 -4.60
N VAL A 141 -0.45 13.79 -4.37
CA VAL A 141 0.10 13.03 -3.24
C VAL A 141 0.88 13.98 -2.35
N GLN A 142 0.66 13.89 -1.03
CA GLN A 142 1.40 14.68 -0.06
C GLN A 142 2.10 13.78 0.95
N GLU A 143 3.33 14.16 1.27
CA GLU A 143 4.14 13.50 2.28
C GLU A 143 4.14 14.33 3.57
N PHE A 144 4.14 13.63 4.69
CA PHE A 144 4.16 14.27 6.01
C PHE A 144 5.29 13.72 6.85
#